data_4e06cd5db17f0ddfd50e0a2370ac663a
#
_entry.id   4e06cd5db17f0ddfd50e0a2370ac663a
#
_cell.length_a   1.000
_cell.length_b   1.000
_cell.length_c   1.000
_cell.angle_alpha   90.00
_cell.angle_beta   90.00
_cell.angle_gamma   90.00
#
_symmetry.space_group_name_H-M   'P 1'
#
loop_
_entity.id
_entity.type
_entity.pdbx_description
1 polymer ?
#
loop_
_entity_poly.entity_id
_entity_poly.type
_entity_poly.pdbx_seq_one_letter_code
_entity_poly.pdbx_strand_id
1 'polypeptide(L)'
;DLLTFNKSEYLDAVKPQVEAENISKILYPEDSTPQGKALRLEQQYFFVSASIHDAIRVFYPGQDKPDLTTFADKITFQLNDTHPVIGIPELMRVLMDEYGYDWDTAWKITNKTFNYTCHTLLPEALEVWPSKLIGELLPRHLEIIEKINDQFEAELKAKGVDEATIKDMAIYTGDSVRMAFLASYGGSHVNGVAELHSQLLKDVTLKNFSDVYPDKFTNVTNGVTPRRFIKLANPRLSDVITEGLGTDKWLSDLELLKGLIPLADDDEFVKKFAAVKQANKVDFSNFAKRKYGFDIDPNTMINTMVKRLHEYKRQSLKILAVISTYADIKSGKVK
;
A
#
# COMPACT_ATOMS: atom_id res chain seq x y z
N ASP A 1 20.98 -27.37 14.70
CA ASP A 1 21.16 -28.36 15.73
C ASP A 1 22.56 -28.96 15.68
N LEU A 2 23.29 -28.95 16.81
CA LEU A 2 24.67 -29.42 16.90
C LEU A 2 24.80 -30.93 16.67
N LEU A 3 23.81 -31.71 17.09
CA LEU A 3 23.79 -33.15 16.89
C LEU A 3 23.63 -33.53 15.41
N THR A 4 22.76 -32.83 14.70
CA THR A 4 22.56 -32.98 13.26
C THR A 4 23.81 -32.57 12.50
N PHE A 5 24.42 -31.45 12.89
CA PHE A 5 25.69 -30.97 12.30
C PHE A 5 26.82 -32.00 12.46
N ASN A 6 26.95 -32.59 13.64
CA ASN A 6 27.99 -33.61 13.92
C ASN A 6 27.78 -34.94 13.17
N LYS A 7 26.58 -35.18 12.62
CA LYS A 7 26.31 -36.32 11.73
C LYS A 7 26.59 -36.04 10.25
N SER A 8 27.22 -34.91 9.93
CA SER A 8 27.49 -34.43 8.58
C SER A 8 26.26 -34.03 7.76
N GLU A 9 25.12 -33.78 8.41
CA GLU A 9 23.89 -33.25 7.81
C GLU A 9 23.88 -31.72 7.92
N TYR A 10 24.91 -31.07 7.39
CA TYR A 10 25.20 -29.66 7.61
C TYR A 10 24.08 -28.74 7.09
N LEU A 11 23.49 -29.05 5.93
CA LEU A 11 22.43 -28.23 5.36
C LEU A 11 21.17 -28.32 6.20
N ASP A 12 20.80 -29.52 6.67
CA ASP A 12 19.62 -29.71 7.52
C ASP A 12 19.82 -29.07 8.90
N ALA A 13 21.06 -29.09 9.42
CA ALA A 13 21.38 -28.48 10.70
C ALA A 13 21.20 -26.95 10.71
N VAL A 14 21.46 -26.28 9.59
CA VAL A 14 21.34 -24.80 9.45
C VAL A 14 20.03 -24.35 8.85
N LYS A 15 19.25 -25.25 8.26
CA LYS A 15 18.01 -24.94 7.56
C LYS A 15 17.03 -24.12 8.41
N PRO A 16 16.70 -24.46 9.66
CA PRO A 16 15.76 -23.68 10.47
C PRO A 16 16.21 -22.24 10.68
N GLN A 17 17.51 -22.03 10.87
CA GLN A 17 18.07 -20.69 11.01
C GLN A 17 17.92 -19.89 9.71
N VAL A 18 18.27 -20.50 8.56
CA VAL A 18 18.18 -19.85 7.25
C VAL A 18 16.73 -19.50 6.92
N GLU A 19 15.78 -20.39 7.21
CA GLU A 19 14.36 -20.15 7.02
C GLU A 19 13.88 -18.96 7.87
N ALA A 20 14.22 -18.92 9.16
CA ALA A 20 13.88 -17.82 10.05
C ALA A 20 14.49 -16.48 9.60
N GLU A 21 15.76 -16.48 9.19
CA GLU A 21 16.44 -15.29 8.68
C GLU A 21 15.82 -14.76 7.38
N ASN A 22 15.33 -15.65 6.51
CA ASN A 22 14.72 -15.30 5.24
C ASN A 22 13.45 -14.46 5.39
N ILE A 23 12.69 -14.63 6.48
CA ILE A 23 11.46 -13.89 6.74
C ILE A 23 11.69 -12.36 6.69
N SER A 24 12.83 -11.89 7.20
CA SER A 24 13.14 -10.44 7.24
C SER A 24 14.20 -9.97 6.26
N LYS A 25 14.75 -10.86 5.42
CA LYS A 25 15.95 -10.59 4.63
C LYS A 25 15.68 -9.74 3.39
N ILE A 26 14.56 -9.97 2.69
CA ILE A 26 14.20 -9.29 1.44
C ILE A 26 12.75 -8.86 1.50
N LEU A 27 12.50 -7.57 1.31
CA LEU A 27 11.15 -7.03 1.18
C LEU A 27 10.58 -7.34 -0.22
N TYR A 28 9.34 -7.77 -0.29
CA TYR A 28 8.65 -8.15 -1.52
C TYR A 28 9.38 -9.24 -2.30
N PRO A 29 9.47 -10.48 -1.75
CA PRO A 29 10.02 -11.60 -2.50
C PRO A 29 9.19 -11.88 -3.75
N GLU A 30 9.81 -12.52 -4.73
CA GLU A 30 9.10 -13.03 -5.91
C GLU A 30 8.01 -14.02 -5.49
N ASP A 31 6.75 -13.75 -5.86
CA ASP A 31 5.57 -14.50 -5.42
C ASP A 31 4.87 -15.28 -6.55
N SER A 32 5.51 -15.44 -7.69
CA SER A 32 5.02 -16.32 -8.76
C SER A 32 5.12 -17.82 -8.42
N THR A 33 5.98 -18.16 -7.43
CA THR A 33 6.17 -19.54 -6.96
C THR A 33 5.41 -19.80 -5.66
N PRO A 34 5.04 -21.08 -5.37
CA PRO A 34 4.42 -21.42 -4.09
C PRO A 34 5.27 -21.02 -2.87
N GLN A 35 6.59 -21.21 -2.95
CA GLN A 35 7.53 -20.84 -1.88
C GLN A 35 7.57 -19.32 -1.66
N GLY A 36 7.59 -18.55 -2.75
CA GLY A 36 7.57 -17.10 -2.66
C GLY A 36 6.25 -16.56 -2.09
N LYS A 37 5.12 -17.19 -2.43
CA LYS A 37 3.82 -16.87 -1.83
C LYS A 37 3.80 -17.17 -0.33
N ALA A 38 4.30 -18.33 0.08
CA ALA A 38 4.41 -18.71 1.48
C ALA A 38 5.26 -17.70 2.27
N LEU A 39 6.47 -17.41 1.78
CA LEU A 39 7.36 -16.43 2.40
C LEU A 39 6.70 -15.04 2.52
N ARG A 40 5.97 -14.60 1.49
CA ARG A 40 5.26 -13.32 1.54
C ARG A 40 4.18 -13.29 2.63
N LEU A 41 3.41 -14.36 2.79
CA LEU A 41 2.41 -14.47 3.86
C LEU A 41 3.07 -14.53 5.25
N GLU A 42 4.18 -15.28 5.39
CA GLU A 42 4.97 -15.31 6.61
C GLU A 42 5.51 -13.93 7.00
N GLN A 43 6.00 -13.15 6.03
CA GLN A 43 6.45 -11.78 6.26
C GLN A 43 5.32 -10.85 6.73
N GLN A 44 4.14 -10.95 6.10
CA GLN A 44 2.97 -10.15 6.49
C GLN A 44 2.55 -10.49 7.93
N TYR A 45 2.46 -11.78 8.26
CA TYR A 45 2.13 -12.23 9.61
C TYR A 45 3.16 -11.79 10.64
N PHE A 46 4.44 -12.05 10.39
CA PHE A 46 5.53 -11.69 11.30
C PHE A 46 5.50 -10.19 11.63
N PHE A 47 5.32 -9.34 10.63
CA PHE A 47 5.29 -7.90 10.81
C PHE A 47 4.10 -7.43 11.66
N VAL A 48 2.88 -7.92 11.38
CA VAL A 48 1.68 -7.48 12.11
C VAL A 48 1.65 -8.04 13.52
N SER A 49 2.07 -9.28 13.73
CA SER A 49 2.15 -9.90 15.06
C SER A 49 3.15 -9.14 15.94
N ALA A 50 4.35 -8.87 15.44
CA ALA A 50 5.34 -8.06 16.14
C ALA A 50 4.81 -6.65 16.47
N SER A 51 4.10 -6.01 15.54
CA SER A 51 3.53 -4.67 15.74
C SER A 51 2.44 -4.64 16.81
N ILE A 52 1.57 -5.65 16.86
CA ILE A 52 0.51 -5.78 17.87
C ILE A 52 1.13 -5.97 19.26
N HIS A 53 2.07 -6.91 19.39
CA HIS A 53 2.74 -7.16 20.67
C HIS A 53 3.57 -5.97 21.14
N ASP A 54 4.26 -5.29 20.22
CA ASP A 54 5.01 -4.07 20.56
C ASP A 54 4.09 -2.95 21.02
N ALA A 55 2.93 -2.76 20.37
CA ALA A 55 1.94 -1.79 20.80
C ALA A 55 1.44 -2.08 22.23
N ILE A 56 1.11 -3.34 22.53
CA ILE A 56 0.70 -3.75 23.88
C ILE A 56 1.84 -3.45 24.88
N ARG A 57 3.06 -3.85 24.58
CA ARG A 57 4.24 -3.60 25.43
C ARG A 57 4.47 -2.12 25.69
N VAL A 58 4.34 -1.27 24.69
CA VAL A 58 4.60 0.17 24.80
C VAL A 58 3.52 0.90 25.60
N PHE A 59 2.25 0.57 25.38
CA PHE A 59 1.12 1.28 25.98
C PHE A 59 0.68 0.71 27.34
N TYR A 60 1.17 -0.48 27.71
CA TYR A 60 0.90 -1.13 29.00
C TYR A 60 2.20 -1.61 29.67
N PRO A 61 3.16 -0.70 29.92
CA PRO A 61 4.49 -1.09 30.39
C PRO A 61 4.44 -1.75 31.77
N GLY A 62 5.18 -2.85 31.92
CA GLY A 62 5.33 -3.55 33.19
C GLY A 62 4.11 -4.32 33.70
N GLN A 63 3.11 -4.52 32.82
CA GLN A 63 1.92 -5.31 33.12
C GLN A 63 1.99 -6.65 32.39
N ASP A 64 1.96 -7.76 33.11
CA ASP A 64 1.97 -9.10 32.48
C ASP A 64 0.67 -9.40 31.75
N LYS A 65 -0.47 -8.99 32.30
CA LYS A 65 -1.80 -9.10 31.72
C LYS A 65 -2.58 -7.81 31.85
N PRO A 66 -2.35 -6.83 30.95
CA PRO A 66 -3.09 -5.57 30.97
C PRO A 66 -4.55 -5.78 30.61
N ASP A 67 -5.42 -4.89 31.11
CA ASP A 67 -6.79 -4.78 30.62
C ASP A 67 -6.78 -4.09 29.23
N LEU A 68 -7.08 -4.87 28.19
CA LEU A 68 -7.09 -4.40 26.79
C LEU A 68 -8.47 -3.91 26.34
N THR A 69 -9.48 -3.81 27.21
CA THR A 69 -10.81 -3.32 26.83
C THR A 69 -10.78 -1.89 26.28
N THR A 70 -9.79 -1.10 26.69
CA THR A 70 -9.54 0.28 26.21
C THR A 70 -8.45 0.36 25.15
N PHE A 71 -8.00 -0.75 24.59
CA PHE A 71 -6.92 -0.79 23.60
C PHE A 71 -7.19 0.11 22.40
N ALA A 72 -8.40 0.01 21.84
CA ALA A 72 -8.82 0.79 20.68
C ALA A 72 -8.96 2.31 20.95
N ASP A 73 -9.03 2.72 22.22
CA ASP A 73 -9.06 4.14 22.59
C ASP A 73 -7.65 4.77 22.58
N LYS A 74 -6.61 3.94 22.65
CA LYS A 74 -5.20 4.35 22.69
C LYS A 74 -4.46 4.08 21.40
N ILE A 75 -4.87 3.07 20.64
CA ILE A 75 -4.13 2.54 19.50
C ILE A 75 -5.06 2.39 18.30
N THR A 76 -4.60 2.87 17.17
CA THR A 76 -5.22 2.65 15.87
C THR A 76 -4.16 2.13 14.92
N PHE A 77 -4.49 1.05 14.21
CA PHE A 77 -3.69 0.57 13.09
C PHE A 77 -4.36 0.98 11.78
N GLN A 78 -3.64 1.78 10.99
CA GLN A 78 -4.04 2.08 9.62
C GLN A 78 -3.44 1.04 8.69
N LEU A 79 -4.27 0.16 8.15
CA LEU A 79 -3.87 -0.85 7.18
C LEU A 79 -3.57 -0.18 5.84
N ASN A 80 -2.30 -0.16 5.48
CA ASN A 80 -1.83 0.42 4.23
C ASN A 80 -1.87 -0.65 3.14
N ASP A 81 -2.94 -0.67 2.36
CA ASP A 81 -3.30 -1.75 1.44
C ASP A 81 -3.70 -3.04 2.18
N THR A 82 -3.74 -4.17 1.46
CA THR A 82 -4.17 -5.46 1.99
C THR A 82 -3.05 -6.25 2.68
N HIS A 83 -1.79 -5.84 2.51
CA HIS A 83 -0.64 -6.58 3.05
C HIS A 83 -0.69 -6.79 4.57
N PRO A 84 -1.11 -5.83 5.42
CA PRO A 84 -1.20 -6.03 6.86
C PRO A 84 -2.58 -6.52 7.34
N VAL A 85 -3.50 -6.89 6.47
CA VAL A 85 -4.90 -7.25 6.85
C VAL A 85 -4.96 -8.51 7.73
N ILE A 86 -3.98 -9.41 7.64
CA ILE A 86 -3.86 -10.55 8.55
C ILE A 86 -3.76 -10.12 10.03
N GLY A 87 -3.47 -8.84 10.29
CA GLY A 87 -3.51 -8.24 11.62
C GLY A 87 -4.89 -8.30 12.29
N ILE A 88 -5.98 -8.32 11.51
CA ILE A 88 -7.34 -8.43 12.06
C ILE A 88 -7.53 -9.78 12.77
N PRO A 89 -7.36 -10.94 12.11
CA PRO A 89 -7.43 -12.21 12.80
C PRO A 89 -6.31 -12.41 13.83
N GLU A 90 -5.14 -11.79 13.64
CA GLU A 90 -4.06 -11.86 14.65
C GLU A 90 -4.44 -11.14 15.95
N LEU A 91 -5.01 -9.93 15.88
CA LEU A 91 -5.46 -9.26 17.10
C LEU A 91 -6.59 -10.05 17.79
N MET A 92 -7.50 -10.64 17.03
CA MET A 92 -8.51 -11.56 17.57
C MET A 92 -7.87 -12.74 18.31
N ARG A 93 -6.86 -13.39 17.68
CA ARG A 93 -6.12 -14.49 18.30
C ARG A 93 -5.43 -14.05 19.58
N VAL A 94 -4.71 -12.94 19.55
CA VAL A 94 -4.01 -12.42 20.74
C VAL A 94 -5.01 -12.15 21.87
N LEU A 95 -6.10 -11.44 21.57
CA LEU A 95 -7.10 -11.12 22.61
C LEU A 95 -7.75 -12.37 23.19
N MET A 96 -8.12 -13.36 22.37
CA MET A 96 -8.78 -14.58 22.84
C MET A 96 -7.82 -15.58 23.45
N ASP A 97 -6.75 -15.91 22.75
CA ASP A 97 -5.91 -17.06 23.10
C ASP A 97 -4.82 -16.69 24.13
N GLU A 98 -4.33 -15.44 24.14
CA GLU A 98 -3.28 -14.98 25.08
C GLU A 98 -3.89 -14.26 26.28
N TYR A 99 -4.96 -13.44 26.06
CA TYR A 99 -5.56 -12.62 27.11
C TYR A 99 -6.89 -13.17 27.65
N GLY A 100 -7.50 -14.15 26.99
CA GLY A 100 -8.69 -14.86 27.48
C GLY A 100 -10.00 -14.10 27.30
N TYR A 101 -10.07 -13.12 26.39
CA TYR A 101 -11.32 -12.44 26.08
C TYR A 101 -12.26 -13.36 25.27
N ASP A 102 -13.57 -13.19 25.49
CA ASP A 102 -14.58 -13.83 24.63
C ASP A 102 -14.59 -13.20 23.22
N TRP A 103 -15.25 -13.88 22.29
CA TRP A 103 -15.33 -13.48 20.88
C TRP A 103 -15.88 -12.07 20.68
N ASP A 104 -16.99 -11.76 21.35
CA ASP A 104 -17.70 -10.50 21.15
C ASP A 104 -16.89 -9.30 21.65
N THR A 105 -16.23 -9.46 22.80
CA THR A 105 -15.32 -8.47 23.35
C THR A 105 -14.10 -8.28 22.45
N ALA A 106 -13.46 -9.38 22.03
CA ALA A 106 -12.31 -9.35 21.13
C ALA A 106 -12.67 -8.70 19.78
N TRP A 107 -13.81 -9.04 19.21
CA TRP A 107 -14.29 -8.45 17.95
C TRP A 107 -14.55 -6.94 18.08
N LYS A 108 -15.18 -6.52 19.14
CA LYS A 108 -15.45 -5.09 19.41
C LYS A 108 -14.17 -4.27 19.51
N ILE A 109 -13.15 -4.80 20.19
CA ILE A 109 -11.84 -4.14 20.28
C ILE A 109 -11.18 -4.12 18.89
N THR A 110 -11.12 -5.25 18.21
CA THR A 110 -10.47 -5.41 16.91
C THR A 110 -11.07 -4.49 15.86
N ASN A 111 -12.40 -4.48 15.70
CA ASN A 111 -13.10 -3.67 14.72
C ASN A 111 -12.87 -2.15 14.91
N LYS A 112 -12.72 -1.70 16.15
CA LYS A 112 -12.38 -0.29 16.45
C LYS A 112 -10.89 0.04 16.23
N THR A 113 -10.01 -0.94 16.32
CA THR A 113 -8.56 -0.73 16.26
C THR A 113 -8.06 -0.54 14.84
N PHE A 114 -8.68 -1.20 13.85
CA PHE A 114 -8.22 -1.19 12.47
C PHE A 114 -9.00 -0.24 11.58
N ASN A 115 -8.30 0.40 10.65
CA ASN A 115 -8.85 1.14 9.53
C ASN A 115 -8.10 0.72 8.25
N TYR A 116 -8.76 0.81 7.10
CA TYR A 116 -8.23 0.33 5.84
C TYR A 116 -8.10 1.43 4.80
N THR A 117 -6.90 1.59 4.25
CA THR A 117 -6.65 2.42 3.06
C THR A 117 -6.52 1.51 1.84
N CYS A 118 -7.46 1.61 0.92
CA CYS A 118 -7.41 0.91 -0.36
C CYS A 118 -6.69 1.77 -1.40
N HIS A 119 -5.64 1.23 -2.03
CA HIS A 119 -4.84 1.94 -3.04
C HIS A 119 -5.19 1.57 -4.48
N THR A 120 -5.96 0.50 -4.70
CA THR A 120 -6.27 -0.02 -6.03
C THR A 120 -7.76 -0.01 -6.32
N LEU A 121 -8.10 0.14 -7.62
CA LEU A 121 -9.46 0.04 -8.13
C LEU A 121 -9.68 -1.23 -8.94
N LEU A 122 -8.61 -1.91 -9.35
CA LEU A 122 -8.69 -3.10 -10.18
C LEU A 122 -8.97 -4.32 -9.29
N PRO A 123 -10.10 -5.02 -9.47
CA PRO A 123 -10.45 -6.19 -8.65
C PRO A 123 -9.36 -7.27 -8.66
N GLU A 124 -8.72 -7.50 -9.81
CA GLU A 124 -7.62 -8.45 -9.97
C GLU A 124 -6.34 -8.09 -9.20
N ALA A 125 -6.20 -6.84 -8.78
CA ALA A 125 -5.08 -6.38 -7.96
C ALA A 125 -5.38 -6.42 -6.45
N LEU A 126 -6.62 -6.77 -6.05
CA LEU A 126 -6.97 -7.02 -4.65
C LEU A 126 -6.43 -8.39 -4.24
N GLU A 127 -5.68 -8.42 -3.14
CA GLU A 127 -5.00 -9.62 -2.66
C GLU A 127 -6.00 -10.70 -2.25
N VAL A 128 -5.82 -11.89 -2.80
CA VAL A 128 -6.60 -13.10 -2.50
C VAL A 128 -5.63 -14.22 -2.16
N TRP A 129 -5.77 -14.81 -0.99
CA TRP A 129 -4.94 -15.92 -0.54
C TRP A 129 -5.68 -17.26 -0.65
N PRO A 130 -5.05 -18.31 -1.20
CA PRO A 130 -5.60 -19.66 -1.11
C PRO A 130 -5.80 -20.05 0.36
N SER A 131 -7.01 -20.52 0.71
CA SER A 131 -7.33 -20.96 2.08
C SER A 131 -6.42 -22.08 2.55
N LYS A 132 -6.04 -22.99 1.65
CA LYS A 132 -5.06 -24.05 1.92
C LYS A 132 -3.73 -23.49 2.44
N LEU A 133 -3.19 -22.43 1.81
CA LEU A 133 -1.92 -21.84 2.23
C LEU A 133 -2.03 -21.18 3.61
N ILE A 134 -3.13 -20.45 3.87
CA ILE A 134 -3.36 -19.88 5.20
C ILE A 134 -3.51 -21.01 6.23
N GLY A 135 -4.28 -22.07 5.92
CA GLY A 135 -4.48 -23.20 6.83
C GLY A 135 -3.19 -23.98 7.15
N GLU A 136 -2.26 -24.07 6.20
CA GLU A 136 -0.95 -24.72 6.41
C GLU A 136 -0.01 -23.87 7.28
N LEU A 137 0.03 -22.56 7.09
CA LEU A 137 0.93 -21.66 7.80
C LEU A 137 0.33 -21.08 9.08
N LEU A 138 -0.96 -20.75 9.05
CA LEU A 138 -1.66 -20.00 10.08
C LEU A 138 -3.05 -20.62 10.36
N PRO A 139 -3.12 -21.89 10.82
CA PRO A 139 -4.38 -22.61 10.96
C PRO A 139 -5.38 -21.90 11.88
N ARG A 140 -4.90 -21.34 13.00
CA ARG A 140 -5.77 -20.60 13.92
C ARG A 140 -6.36 -19.34 13.31
N HIS A 141 -5.62 -18.66 12.46
CA HIS A 141 -6.13 -17.48 11.75
C HIS A 141 -7.19 -17.84 10.73
N LEU A 142 -7.06 -18.98 10.06
CA LEU A 142 -8.09 -19.46 9.13
C LEU A 142 -9.41 -19.74 9.88
N GLU A 143 -9.37 -20.44 11.01
CA GLU A 143 -10.56 -20.68 11.86
C GLU A 143 -11.23 -19.34 12.28
N ILE A 144 -10.44 -18.36 12.65
CA ILE A 144 -10.95 -17.02 13.03
C ILE A 144 -11.59 -16.33 11.82
N ILE A 145 -10.94 -16.39 10.64
CA ILE A 145 -11.47 -15.79 9.41
C ILE A 145 -12.79 -16.44 9.00
N GLU A 146 -12.89 -17.77 9.08
CA GLU A 146 -14.13 -18.50 8.82
C GLU A 146 -15.25 -18.01 9.74
N LYS A 147 -14.99 -17.89 11.03
CA LYS A 147 -15.97 -17.40 12.00
C LYS A 147 -16.33 -15.92 11.78
N ILE A 148 -15.36 -15.07 11.35
CA ILE A 148 -15.66 -13.69 10.94
C ILE A 148 -16.59 -13.68 9.74
N ASN A 149 -16.35 -14.55 8.74
CA ASN A 149 -17.22 -14.68 7.58
C ASN A 149 -18.63 -15.11 7.96
N ASP A 150 -18.78 -16.13 8.82
CA ASP A 150 -20.10 -16.60 9.30
C ASP A 150 -20.88 -15.48 10.00
N GLN A 151 -20.20 -14.72 10.86
CA GLN A 151 -20.78 -13.56 11.53
C GLN A 151 -21.21 -12.49 10.53
N PHE A 152 -20.37 -12.21 9.54
CA PHE A 152 -20.66 -11.25 8.49
C PHE A 152 -21.87 -11.64 7.65
N GLU A 153 -21.95 -12.88 7.19
CA GLU A 153 -23.09 -13.39 6.44
C GLU A 153 -24.39 -13.32 7.25
N ALA A 154 -24.32 -13.68 8.54
CA ALA A 154 -25.48 -13.59 9.44
C ALA A 154 -25.95 -12.14 9.60
N GLU A 155 -25.02 -11.18 9.71
CA GLU A 155 -25.33 -9.75 9.76
C GLU A 155 -25.97 -9.27 8.47
N LEU A 156 -25.45 -9.66 7.30
CA LEU A 156 -26.01 -9.29 6.00
C LEU A 156 -27.44 -9.83 5.83
N LYS A 157 -27.69 -11.08 6.23
CA LYS A 157 -29.03 -11.68 6.24
C LYS A 157 -30.00 -10.91 7.14
N ALA A 158 -29.55 -10.53 8.34
CA ALA A 158 -30.34 -9.74 9.27
C ALA A 158 -30.67 -8.35 8.75
N LYS A 159 -29.80 -7.77 7.90
CA LYS A 159 -30.04 -6.50 7.20
C LYS A 159 -30.93 -6.64 5.95
N GLY A 160 -31.33 -7.85 5.58
CA GLY A 160 -32.19 -8.12 4.42
C GLY A 160 -31.46 -8.09 3.07
N VAL A 161 -30.13 -8.27 3.07
CA VAL A 161 -29.35 -8.41 1.84
C VAL A 161 -29.69 -9.75 1.18
N ASP A 162 -29.84 -9.74 -0.13
CA ASP A 162 -30.16 -10.97 -0.89
C ASP A 162 -29.00 -11.97 -0.92
N GLU A 163 -29.30 -13.26 -1.11
CA GLU A 163 -28.30 -14.33 -1.07
C GLU A 163 -27.21 -14.23 -2.15
N ALA A 164 -27.54 -13.70 -3.32
CA ALA A 164 -26.56 -13.52 -4.39
C ALA A 164 -25.53 -12.46 -4.01
N THR A 165 -25.98 -11.35 -3.46
CA THR A 165 -25.13 -10.27 -2.95
C THR A 165 -24.30 -10.74 -1.74
N ILE A 166 -24.87 -11.51 -0.82
CA ILE A 166 -24.14 -12.11 0.32
C ILE A 166 -22.98 -12.98 -0.19
N LYS A 167 -23.24 -13.86 -1.15
CA LYS A 167 -22.23 -14.73 -1.76
C LYS A 167 -21.13 -13.90 -2.47
N ASP A 168 -21.51 -12.81 -3.14
CA ASP A 168 -20.57 -11.92 -3.79
C ASP A 168 -19.66 -11.20 -2.77
N MET A 169 -20.20 -10.86 -1.60
CA MET A 169 -19.49 -10.19 -0.52
C MET A 169 -18.70 -11.13 0.39
N ALA A 170 -18.82 -12.46 0.28
CA ALA A 170 -18.18 -13.42 1.18
C ALA A 170 -16.68 -13.15 1.30
N ILE A 171 -16.17 -13.10 2.52
CA ILE A 171 -14.74 -12.96 2.84
C ILE A 171 -13.99 -14.24 2.56
N TYR A 172 -14.58 -15.36 2.99
CA TYR A 172 -14.09 -16.71 2.80
C TYR A 172 -15.01 -17.47 1.85
N THR A 173 -14.42 -18.08 0.81
CA THR A 173 -15.18 -18.78 -0.25
C THR A 173 -15.01 -20.30 -0.22
N GLY A 174 -14.40 -20.86 0.84
CA GLY A 174 -13.94 -22.24 0.90
C GLY A 174 -12.53 -22.41 0.34
N ASP A 175 -12.28 -21.93 -0.87
CA ASP A 175 -10.98 -22.07 -1.55
C ASP A 175 -10.04 -20.89 -1.31
N SER A 176 -10.57 -19.75 -0.93
CA SER A 176 -9.78 -18.51 -0.83
C SER A 176 -10.31 -17.53 0.22
N VAL A 177 -9.42 -16.63 0.65
CA VAL A 177 -9.71 -15.49 1.52
C VAL A 177 -9.47 -14.19 0.75
N ARG A 178 -10.48 -13.33 0.68
CA ARG A 178 -10.45 -12.02 0.02
C ARG A 178 -10.09 -10.94 1.02
N MET A 179 -8.83 -10.50 1.01
CA MET A 179 -8.26 -9.64 2.05
C MET A 179 -8.88 -8.24 2.09
N ALA A 180 -9.20 -7.64 0.94
CA ALA A 180 -9.90 -6.35 0.91
C ALA A 180 -11.30 -6.41 1.54
N PHE A 181 -11.99 -7.54 1.43
CA PHE A 181 -13.31 -7.74 2.02
C PHE A 181 -13.19 -7.95 3.54
N LEU A 182 -12.20 -8.72 3.98
CA LEU A 182 -11.87 -8.86 5.40
C LEU A 182 -11.55 -7.49 6.02
N ALA A 183 -10.75 -6.66 5.35
CA ALA A 183 -10.42 -5.32 5.80
C ALA A 183 -11.64 -4.39 5.85
N SER A 184 -12.52 -4.46 4.85
CA SER A 184 -13.71 -3.61 4.77
C SER A 184 -14.74 -3.91 5.86
N TYR A 185 -14.90 -5.18 6.22
CA TYR A 185 -15.76 -5.59 7.32
C TYR A 185 -15.09 -5.40 8.68
N GLY A 186 -13.85 -5.90 8.83
CA GLY A 186 -13.12 -5.94 10.09
C GLY A 186 -12.55 -4.61 10.55
N GLY A 187 -12.48 -3.59 9.68
CA GLY A 187 -12.06 -2.23 10.03
C GLY A 187 -13.22 -1.28 10.32
N SER A 188 -12.96 -0.20 11.06
CA SER A 188 -13.93 0.87 11.32
C SER A 188 -14.23 1.70 10.09
N HIS A 189 -13.18 2.06 9.33
CA HIS A 189 -13.26 2.94 8.17
C HIS A 189 -12.47 2.39 7.00
N VAL A 190 -12.92 2.74 5.80
CA VAL A 190 -12.26 2.47 4.52
C VAL A 190 -12.08 3.79 3.79
N ASN A 191 -10.85 4.13 3.41
CA ASN A 191 -10.62 5.32 2.61
C ASN A 191 -9.91 5.02 1.29
N GLY A 192 -10.26 5.80 0.28
CA GLY A 192 -9.47 5.99 -0.91
C GLY A 192 -8.44 7.12 -0.73
N VAL A 193 -7.59 7.31 -1.75
CA VAL A 193 -6.42 8.19 -1.68
C VAL A 193 -6.50 9.45 -2.55
N ALA A 194 -7.66 9.68 -3.14
CA ALA A 194 -8.07 10.89 -3.84
C ALA A 194 -9.60 10.91 -3.95
N GLU A 195 -10.22 12.07 -4.12
CA GLU A 195 -11.69 12.18 -4.18
C GLU A 195 -12.30 11.26 -5.23
N LEU A 196 -11.84 11.36 -6.49
CA LEU A 196 -12.30 10.49 -7.57
C LEU A 196 -12.03 9.00 -7.27
N HIS A 197 -10.87 8.67 -6.69
CA HIS A 197 -10.53 7.30 -6.32
C HIS A 197 -11.51 6.77 -5.25
N SER A 198 -11.81 7.56 -4.23
CA SER A 198 -12.74 7.20 -3.16
C SER A 198 -14.17 7.02 -3.69
N GLN A 199 -14.57 7.86 -4.66
CA GLN A 199 -15.87 7.70 -5.31
C GLN A 199 -15.95 6.41 -6.11
N LEU A 200 -14.90 6.09 -6.90
CA LEU A 200 -14.83 4.84 -7.66
C LEU A 200 -14.76 3.58 -6.78
N LEU A 201 -14.15 3.68 -5.59
CA LEU A 201 -14.23 2.59 -4.61
C LEU A 201 -15.68 2.31 -4.20
N LYS A 202 -16.46 3.35 -3.94
CA LYS A 202 -17.88 3.24 -3.55
C LYS A 202 -18.78 2.77 -4.70
N ASP A 203 -18.50 3.23 -5.91
CA ASP A 203 -19.41 2.98 -7.05
C ASP A 203 -19.09 1.66 -7.77
N VAL A 204 -17.84 1.17 -7.68
CA VAL A 204 -17.36 0.02 -8.47
C VAL A 204 -16.70 -1.04 -7.60
N THR A 205 -15.53 -0.75 -7.03
CA THR A 205 -14.64 -1.79 -6.46
C THR A 205 -15.20 -2.44 -5.21
N LEU A 206 -15.77 -1.65 -4.30
CA LEU A 206 -16.36 -2.07 -3.02
C LEU A 206 -17.83 -1.64 -2.91
N LYS A 207 -18.53 -1.58 -4.05
CA LYS A 207 -19.88 -1.07 -4.13
C LYS A 207 -20.83 -1.71 -3.11
N ASN A 208 -20.87 -3.04 -3.05
CA ASN A 208 -21.77 -3.74 -2.14
C ASN A 208 -21.46 -3.42 -0.67
N PHE A 209 -20.19 -3.25 -0.31
CA PHE A 209 -19.80 -2.81 1.03
C PHE A 209 -20.22 -1.37 1.30
N SER A 210 -20.08 -0.48 0.32
CA SER A 210 -20.51 0.92 0.45
C SER A 210 -22.03 1.05 0.57
N ASP A 211 -22.79 0.22 -0.15
CA ASP A 211 -24.25 0.21 -0.08
C ASP A 211 -24.76 -0.26 1.30
N VAL A 212 -24.09 -1.25 1.91
CA VAL A 212 -24.48 -1.81 3.22
C VAL A 212 -23.92 -0.99 4.40
N TYR A 213 -22.73 -0.42 4.25
CA TYR A 213 -21.99 0.33 5.29
C TYR A 213 -21.50 1.69 4.79
N PRO A 214 -22.40 2.60 4.36
CA PRO A 214 -21.99 3.87 3.74
C PRO A 214 -21.12 4.73 4.64
N ASP A 215 -21.36 4.71 5.95
CA ASP A 215 -20.65 5.52 6.94
C ASP A 215 -19.18 5.08 7.14
N LYS A 216 -18.81 3.88 6.70
CA LYS A 216 -17.42 3.43 6.76
C LYS A 216 -16.53 4.10 5.70
N PHE A 217 -17.11 4.58 4.59
CA PHE A 217 -16.34 5.06 3.45
C PHE A 217 -16.03 6.54 3.51
N THR A 218 -14.75 6.88 3.46
CA THR A 218 -14.25 8.25 3.52
C THR A 218 -13.16 8.49 2.47
N ASN A 219 -12.75 9.75 2.34
CA ASN A 219 -11.64 10.13 1.46
C ASN A 219 -10.52 10.77 2.27
N VAL A 220 -9.29 10.32 2.03
CA VAL A 220 -8.08 10.97 2.52
C VAL A 220 -7.13 11.13 1.35
N THR A 221 -7.15 12.30 0.71
CA THR A 221 -6.28 12.60 -0.42
C THR A 221 -4.81 12.54 0.00
N ASN A 222 -3.98 11.87 -0.81
CA ASN A 222 -2.55 11.81 -0.57
C ASN A 222 -1.95 13.20 -0.43
N GLY A 223 -1.12 13.38 0.58
CA GLY A 223 -0.37 14.60 0.79
C GLY A 223 0.82 14.73 -0.14
N VAL A 224 1.36 15.95 -0.20
CA VAL A 224 2.61 16.28 -0.88
C VAL A 224 3.59 16.89 0.11
N THR A 225 4.89 16.73 -0.14
CA THR A 225 5.94 17.37 0.65
C THR A 225 6.86 18.18 -0.24
N PRO A 226 6.67 19.52 -0.31
CA PRO A 226 7.48 20.37 -1.15
C PRO A 226 8.96 20.37 -0.75
N ARG A 227 9.26 20.16 0.51
CA ARG A 227 10.64 20.05 1.02
C ARG A 227 11.41 18.91 0.36
N ARG A 228 10.80 17.74 0.20
CA ARG A 228 11.42 16.58 -0.46
C ARG A 228 11.22 16.61 -1.97
N PHE A 229 10.02 16.91 -2.45
CA PHE A 229 9.66 16.78 -3.86
C PHE A 229 10.18 17.92 -4.73
N ILE A 230 10.47 19.10 -4.14
CA ILE A 230 11.01 20.27 -4.86
C ILE A 230 12.37 20.66 -4.29
N LYS A 231 12.46 21.09 -3.02
CA LYS A 231 13.69 21.64 -2.47
C LYS A 231 14.86 20.67 -2.52
N LEU A 232 14.67 19.44 -2.08
CA LEU A 232 15.70 18.40 -2.10
C LEU A 232 15.93 17.85 -3.52
N ALA A 233 14.84 17.54 -4.24
CA ALA A 233 14.93 16.88 -5.54
C ALA A 233 15.35 17.82 -6.69
N ASN A 234 15.07 19.12 -6.58
CA ASN A 234 15.37 20.13 -7.60
C ASN A 234 15.71 21.47 -6.95
N PRO A 235 16.89 21.60 -6.32
CA PRO A 235 17.28 22.82 -5.61
C PRO A 235 17.29 24.06 -6.51
N ARG A 236 17.71 23.94 -7.77
CA ARG A 236 17.68 25.07 -8.73
C ARG A 236 16.27 25.64 -8.92
N LEU A 237 15.26 24.74 -9.02
CA LEU A 237 13.86 25.17 -9.11
C LEU A 237 13.40 25.82 -7.81
N SER A 238 13.77 25.26 -6.67
CA SER A 238 13.47 25.82 -5.36
C SER A 238 14.00 27.25 -5.21
N ASP A 239 15.22 27.52 -5.67
CA ASP A 239 15.85 28.83 -5.61
C ASP A 239 15.11 29.85 -6.48
N VAL A 240 14.74 29.49 -7.71
CA VAL A 240 13.96 30.37 -8.61
C VAL A 240 12.56 30.65 -8.03
N ILE A 241 11.88 29.67 -7.44
CA ILE A 241 10.59 29.90 -6.77
C ILE A 241 10.75 30.87 -5.60
N THR A 242 11.76 30.64 -4.75
CA THR A 242 12.02 31.47 -3.56
C THR A 242 12.36 32.88 -3.95
N GLU A 243 13.16 33.09 -5.01
CA GLU A 243 13.48 34.39 -5.56
C GLU A 243 12.22 35.11 -6.09
N GLY A 244 11.40 34.40 -6.88
CA GLY A 244 10.17 34.97 -7.45
C GLY A 244 9.13 35.35 -6.40
N LEU A 245 9.02 34.59 -5.32
CA LEU A 245 8.09 34.88 -4.22
C LEU A 245 8.67 35.82 -3.15
N GLY A 246 9.99 36.02 -3.14
CA GLY A 246 10.67 36.77 -2.09
C GLY A 246 10.65 36.08 -0.71
N THR A 247 10.30 34.80 -0.66
CA THR A 247 10.20 34.03 0.59
C THR A 247 10.30 32.52 0.33
N ASP A 248 10.83 31.76 1.31
CA ASP A 248 10.85 30.31 1.29
C ASP A 248 9.68 29.67 2.07
N LYS A 249 8.77 30.46 2.62
CA LYS A 249 7.61 29.98 3.39
C LYS A 249 6.67 29.08 2.57
N TRP A 250 6.72 29.14 1.24
CA TRP A 250 5.99 28.23 0.36
C TRP A 250 6.33 26.75 0.61
N LEU A 251 7.47 26.44 1.23
CA LEU A 251 7.85 25.07 1.62
C LEU A 251 6.96 24.49 2.73
N SER A 252 6.25 25.33 3.47
CA SER A 252 5.29 24.93 4.51
C SER A 252 3.86 25.36 4.19
N ASP A 253 3.67 26.30 3.25
CA ASP A 253 2.37 26.79 2.81
C ASP A 253 2.35 26.90 1.27
N LEU A 254 1.82 25.87 0.62
CA LEU A 254 1.77 25.78 -0.84
C LEU A 254 0.84 26.81 -1.51
N GLU A 255 -0.09 27.41 -0.75
CA GLU A 255 -0.96 28.48 -1.28
C GLU A 255 -0.15 29.70 -1.75
N LEU A 256 1.02 29.93 -1.16
CA LEU A 256 1.93 30.98 -1.56
C LEU A 256 2.44 30.84 -3.00
N LEU A 257 2.44 29.60 -3.56
CA LEU A 257 2.82 29.38 -4.97
C LEU A 257 1.89 30.10 -5.96
N LYS A 258 0.68 30.49 -5.55
CA LYS A 258 -0.20 31.35 -6.36
C LYS A 258 0.43 32.69 -6.69
N GLY A 259 1.37 33.19 -5.87
CA GLY A 259 2.16 34.36 -6.14
C GLY A 259 3.07 34.29 -7.38
N LEU A 260 3.28 33.06 -7.94
CA LEU A 260 4.00 32.89 -9.21
C LEU A 260 3.12 33.15 -10.44
N ILE A 261 1.79 33.17 -10.31
CA ILE A 261 0.88 33.34 -11.46
C ILE A 261 1.20 34.63 -12.24
N PRO A 262 1.36 35.80 -11.61
CA PRO A 262 1.72 37.03 -12.36
C PRO A 262 3.10 36.98 -13.02
N LEU A 263 4.02 36.13 -12.50
CA LEU A 263 5.38 36.02 -13.05
C LEU A 263 5.42 35.16 -14.33
N ALA A 264 4.32 34.51 -14.70
CA ALA A 264 4.23 33.78 -15.96
C ALA A 264 4.35 34.73 -17.19
N ASP A 265 4.02 36.00 -17.04
CA ASP A 265 4.15 37.04 -18.06
C ASP A 265 5.43 37.88 -17.92
N ASP A 266 6.30 37.53 -16.96
CA ASP A 266 7.61 38.17 -16.78
C ASP A 266 8.69 37.39 -17.55
N ASP A 267 9.17 37.96 -18.64
CA ASP A 267 10.18 37.35 -19.51
C ASP A 267 11.47 36.96 -18.79
N GLU A 268 11.90 37.71 -17.78
CA GLU A 268 13.13 37.42 -17.03
C GLU A 268 12.91 36.21 -16.09
N PHE A 269 11.77 36.15 -15.45
CA PHE A 269 11.41 34.99 -14.61
C PHE A 269 11.26 33.71 -15.47
N VAL A 270 10.57 33.82 -16.61
CA VAL A 270 10.38 32.70 -17.55
C VAL A 270 11.73 32.18 -18.08
N LYS A 271 12.67 33.08 -18.42
CA LYS A 271 14.04 32.70 -18.82
C LYS A 271 14.78 31.93 -17.70
N LYS A 272 14.69 32.41 -16.45
CA LYS A 272 15.30 31.72 -15.30
C LYS A 272 14.71 30.32 -15.11
N PHE A 273 13.38 30.20 -15.20
CA PHE A 273 12.70 28.91 -15.11
C PHE A 273 13.12 27.94 -16.25
N ALA A 274 13.19 28.43 -17.47
CA ALA A 274 13.66 27.66 -18.63
C ALA A 274 15.11 27.19 -18.47
N ALA A 275 15.99 28.06 -17.94
CA ALA A 275 17.39 27.74 -17.68
C ALA A 275 17.56 26.61 -16.66
N VAL A 276 16.72 26.57 -15.62
CA VAL A 276 16.70 25.44 -14.66
C VAL A 276 16.36 24.12 -15.37
N LYS A 277 15.34 24.11 -16.21
CA LYS A 277 14.94 22.89 -16.96
C LYS A 277 16.07 22.43 -17.88
N GLN A 278 16.70 23.35 -18.57
CA GLN A 278 17.83 23.04 -19.46
C GLN A 278 19.03 22.48 -18.68
N ALA A 279 19.40 23.09 -17.56
CA ALA A 279 20.48 22.60 -16.72
C ALA A 279 20.21 21.17 -16.20
N ASN A 280 18.98 20.89 -15.79
CA ASN A 280 18.60 19.55 -15.36
C ASN A 280 18.63 18.51 -16.49
N LYS A 281 18.28 18.90 -17.73
CA LYS A 281 18.42 18.04 -18.91
C LYS A 281 19.89 17.72 -19.21
N VAL A 282 20.78 18.69 -19.08
CA VAL A 282 22.24 18.51 -19.24
C VAL A 282 22.76 17.52 -18.18
N ASP A 283 22.37 17.70 -16.92
CA ASP A 283 22.78 16.78 -15.86
C ASP A 283 22.27 15.36 -16.11
N PHE A 284 21.04 15.22 -16.58
CA PHE A 284 20.45 13.92 -16.94
C PHE A 284 21.19 13.27 -18.12
N SER A 285 21.50 14.03 -19.16
CA SER A 285 22.31 13.56 -20.31
C SER A 285 23.68 13.03 -19.85
N ASN A 286 24.38 13.82 -19.02
CA ASN A 286 25.68 13.45 -18.48
C ASN A 286 25.59 12.18 -17.58
N PHE A 287 24.53 12.07 -16.79
CA PHE A 287 24.29 10.88 -15.98
C PHE A 287 24.03 9.63 -16.85
N ALA A 288 23.17 9.75 -17.88
CA ALA A 288 22.86 8.65 -18.80
C ALA A 288 24.11 8.17 -19.54
N LYS A 289 24.94 9.11 -20.03
CA LYS A 289 26.21 8.80 -20.68
C LYS A 289 27.17 8.05 -19.74
N ARG A 290 27.39 8.60 -18.54
CA ARG A 290 28.34 8.03 -17.57
C ARG A 290 27.91 6.65 -17.06
N LYS A 291 26.62 6.46 -16.79
CA LYS A 291 26.12 5.25 -16.13
C LYS A 291 25.74 4.15 -17.12
N TYR A 292 25.19 4.51 -18.26
CA TYR A 292 24.58 3.56 -19.20
C TYR A 292 25.19 3.62 -20.61
N GLY A 293 26.06 4.57 -20.89
CA GLY A 293 26.67 4.74 -22.22
C GLY A 293 25.71 5.38 -23.25
N PHE A 294 24.56 5.89 -22.84
CA PHE A 294 23.59 6.51 -23.76
C PHE A 294 23.89 7.99 -23.97
N ASP A 295 23.90 8.39 -25.24
CA ASP A 295 23.93 9.80 -25.64
C ASP A 295 22.51 10.33 -25.79
N ILE A 296 22.15 11.31 -24.98
CA ILE A 296 20.86 11.99 -25.01
C ILE A 296 21.12 13.46 -25.28
N ASP A 297 20.56 14.00 -26.37
CA ASP A 297 20.64 15.44 -26.64
C ASP A 297 19.77 16.22 -25.66
N PRO A 298 20.34 17.07 -24.78
CA PRO A 298 19.58 17.82 -23.81
C PRO A 298 18.70 18.90 -24.42
N ASN A 299 18.84 19.22 -25.72
CA ASN A 299 18.01 20.19 -26.42
C ASN A 299 16.71 19.59 -26.97
N THR A 300 16.58 18.25 -26.94
CA THR A 300 15.36 17.58 -27.39
C THR A 300 14.28 17.55 -26.29
N MET A 301 13.05 17.27 -26.69
CA MET A 301 11.96 16.98 -25.75
C MET A 301 12.13 15.56 -25.18
N ILE A 302 12.47 15.48 -23.91
CA ILE A 302 12.65 14.19 -23.22
C ILE A 302 11.30 13.71 -22.69
N ASN A 303 10.81 12.59 -23.21
CA ASN A 303 9.57 11.97 -22.77
C ASN A 303 9.88 10.67 -22.01
N THR A 304 9.73 10.69 -20.68
CA THR A 304 10.10 9.57 -19.81
C THR A 304 8.88 8.95 -19.11
N MET A 305 8.97 7.63 -18.89
CA MET A 305 8.08 6.90 -18.01
C MET A 305 8.92 6.07 -17.03
N VAL A 306 9.18 6.59 -15.84
CA VAL A 306 9.99 5.95 -14.79
C VAL A 306 9.05 5.41 -13.72
N LYS A 307 8.63 4.15 -13.88
CA LYS A 307 7.66 3.47 -12.99
C LYS A 307 7.99 1.98 -12.92
N ARG A 308 7.67 1.32 -11.78
CA ARG A 308 7.69 -0.14 -11.71
C ARG A 308 6.68 -0.72 -12.71
N LEU A 309 6.98 -1.90 -13.26
CA LEU A 309 6.06 -2.58 -14.17
C LEU A 309 4.77 -2.94 -13.42
N HIS A 310 3.63 -2.53 -13.99
CA HIS A 310 2.31 -2.84 -13.47
C HIS A 310 1.24 -2.48 -14.53
N GLU A 311 0.20 -3.28 -14.67
CA GLU A 311 -0.84 -3.09 -15.69
C GLU A 311 -1.52 -1.72 -15.61
N TYR A 312 -1.90 -1.25 -14.42
CA TYR A 312 -2.57 0.05 -14.26
C TYR A 312 -1.72 1.24 -14.70
N LYS A 313 -0.40 1.07 -14.85
CA LYS A 313 0.51 2.12 -15.32
C LYS A 313 0.53 2.26 -16.84
N ARG A 314 -0.09 1.33 -17.56
CA ARG A 314 -0.29 1.39 -19.01
C ARG A 314 1.02 1.53 -19.80
N GLN A 315 2.09 0.84 -19.39
CA GLN A 315 3.38 0.91 -20.08
C GLN A 315 3.30 0.39 -21.53
N SER A 316 2.51 -0.65 -21.78
CA SER A 316 2.26 -1.14 -23.13
C SER A 316 1.59 -0.08 -24.01
N LEU A 317 0.60 0.67 -23.48
CA LEU A 317 -0.03 1.79 -24.21
C LEU A 317 1.00 2.88 -24.52
N LYS A 318 1.95 3.15 -23.62
CA LYS A 318 3.05 4.09 -23.88
C LYS A 318 3.94 3.62 -25.03
N ILE A 319 4.27 2.33 -25.09
CA ILE A 319 5.08 1.78 -26.20
C ILE A 319 4.31 1.90 -27.52
N LEU A 320 3.01 1.60 -27.56
CA LEU A 320 2.18 1.79 -28.73
C LEU A 320 2.15 3.26 -29.18
N ALA A 321 2.06 4.20 -28.25
CA ALA A 321 2.14 5.62 -28.56
C ALA A 321 3.50 6.02 -29.17
N VAL A 322 4.62 5.45 -28.67
CA VAL A 322 5.95 5.66 -29.25
C VAL A 322 6.01 5.11 -30.69
N ILE A 323 5.50 3.91 -30.93
CA ILE A 323 5.46 3.29 -32.27
C ILE A 323 4.61 4.15 -33.23
N SER A 324 3.44 4.61 -32.79
CA SER A 324 2.57 5.49 -33.59
C SER A 324 3.28 6.80 -33.95
N THR A 325 3.90 7.45 -32.98
CA THR A 325 4.65 8.69 -33.21
C THR A 325 5.82 8.47 -34.18
N TYR A 326 6.56 7.37 -34.03
CA TYR A 326 7.63 7.00 -34.95
C TYR A 326 7.12 6.83 -36.39
N ALA A 327 6.00 6.13 -36.57
CA ALA A 327 5.38 5.94 -37.87
C ALA A 327 4.91 7.26 -38.50
N ASP A 328 4.34 8.16 -37.69
CA ASP A 328 3.91 9.49 -38.13
C ASP A 328 5.09 10.37 -38.57
N ILE A 329 6.22 10.30 -37.86
CA ILE A 329 7.46 10.99 -38.28
C ILE A 329 8.00 10.39 -39.59
N LYS A 330 8.06 9.05 -39.69
CA LYS A 330 8.56 8.37 -40.90
C LYS A 330 7.70 8.65 -42.14
N SER A 331 6.40 8.83 -41.97
CA SER A 331 5.49 9.18 -43.05
C SER A 331 5.44 10.67 -43.38
N GLY A 332 6.17 11.52 -42.62
CA GLY A 332 6.16 12.96 -42.80
C GLY A 332 4.90 13.67 -42.28
N LYS A 333 4.02 12.96 -41.59
CA LYS A 333 2.78 13.50 -41.01
C LYS A 333 3.06 14.42 -39.79
N VAL A 334 4.14 14.13 -39.06
CA VAL A 334 4.66 14.94 -37.96
C VAL A 334 6.13 15.26 -38.27
N LYS A 335 6.52 16.54 -38.08
CA LYS A 335 7.89 17.01 -38.28
C LYS A 335 8.66 17.07 -36.96
#